data_b287cda1fb7a890221b13ee51c3b8cd5
#
_entry.id   b287cda1fb7a890221b13ee51c3b8cd5
#
_cell.length_a   1.000
_cell.length_b   1.000
_cell.length_c   1.000
_cell.angle_alpha   90.00
_cell.angle_beta   90.00
_cell.angle_gamma   90.00
#
_symmetry.space_group_name_H-M   'P 1'
#
loop_
_entity.id
_entity.type
_entity.pdbx_description
1 polymer ?
#
loop_
_entity_poly.entity_id
_entity_poly.type
_entity_poly.pdbx_seq_one_letter_code
_entity_poly.pdbx_strand_id
1 'polypeptide(L)'
;MVIAVLTYFLKPEYFDFIVKPSARQVYERELKKTPQDLEQWKSLKQLALKDSITTSESYSEFVQTRIESPFAAGYWVNVAQGESVFATIAIDTIKPSWILEAYDIQGKLIQTARVTDSSLALQIINDKHQRLQIVLQSFLEKRDSTQLKIYKQPLLDFPLPGKSNNAIKSFWGVARDGGRRSHEGNDIFADRGHPVVAAADGRISAVRDRGLGGKQIWLQDALTSSSHYYAHLDSQLVTTGQRVSRGDTIGLVGNTGNARTTASHLHFGIYKSGGAVDPKPYIWQIPIPENSTEMPFKSRGVGFGLSAFMHQQPSASSVSLRTIYEDTLQIIGNSNDWYHVRTADSLAGFAHKSVVRLIEINSSTH
;
A
#
# COMPACT_ATOMS: atom_id res chain seq x y z
N MET A 1 44.07 8.98 1.57
CA MET A 1 42.73 9.59 1.43
C MET A 1 42.47 10.10 0.01
N VAL A 2 43.34 10.93 -0.58
CA VAL A 2 43.13 11.46 -1.96
C VAL A 2 43.06 10.34 -3.02
N ILE A 3 43.90 9.31 -2.96
CA ILE A 3 43.87 8.18 -3.91
C ILE A 3 42.56 7.40 -3.80
N ALA A 4 42.01 7.16 -2.62
CA ALA A 4 40.73 6.46 -2.43
C ALA A 4 39.55 7.28 -3.01
N VAL A 5 39.57 8.60 -2.86
CA VAL A 5 38.56 9.50 -3.44
C VAL A 5 38.64 9.49 -4.96
N LEU A 6 39.84 9.59 -5.53
CA LEU A 6 40.04 9.50 -6.99
C LEU A 6 39.59 8.15 -7.55
N THR A 7 39.92 7.04 -6.88
CA THR A 7 39.48 5.69 -7.30
C THR A 7 37.96 5.55 -7.23
N TYR A 8 37.29 6.16 -6.25
CA TYR A 8 35.82 6.18 -6.15
C TYR A 8 35.19 6.87 -7.37
N PHE A 9 35.74 7.99 -7.83
CA PHE A 9 35.22 8.69 -9.01
C PHE A 9 35.51 7.98 -10.34
N LEU A 10 36.61 7.22 -10.42
CA LEU A 10 37.02 6.53 -11.65
C LEU A 10 36.40 5.12 -11.77
N LYS A 11 36.25 4.43 -10.64
CA LYS A 11 35.71 3.06 -10.55
C LYS A 11 34.86 2.90 -9.30
N PRO A 12 33.68 3.56 -9.27
CA PRO A 12 32.82 3.57 -8.10
C PRO A 12 32.31 2.17 -7.71
N GLU A 13 32.27 1.22 -8.65
CA GLU A 13 31.85 -0.16 -8.42
C GLU A 13 32.68 -0.89 -7.38
N TYR A 14 33.95 -0.52 -7.20
CA TYR A 14 34.81 -1.12 -6.15
C TYR A 14 34.41 -0.71 -4.73
N PHE A 15 33.60 0.34 -4.60
CA PHE A 15 33.13 0.86 -3.31
C PHE A 15 31.66 0.57 -3.03
N ASP A 16 30.96 -0.13 -3.94
CA ASP A 16 29.53 -0.41 -3.78
C ASP A 16 29.20 -1.21 -2.52
N PHE A 17 30.14 -2.03 -2.02
CA PHE A 17 29.96 -2.74 -0.77
C PHE A 17 29.96 -1.80 0.46
N ILE A 18 30.56 -0.61 0.37
CA ILE A 18 30.59 0.43 1.41
C ILE A 18 29.40 1.36 1.24
N VAL A 19 29.20 1.89 0.01
CA VAL A 19 28.24 2.94 -0.30
C VAL A 19 26.81 2.38 -0.47
N LYS A 20 26.70 1.10 -0.85
CA LYS A 20 25.42 0.40 -1.11
C LYS A 20 24.47 1.21 -1.99
N PRO A 21 24.84 1.52 -3.25
CA PRO A 21 24.02 2.31 -4.14
C PRO A 21 22.69 1.60 -4.41
N SER A 22 21.65 2.38 -4.67
CA SER A 22 20.36 1.83 -5.10
C SER A 22 20.47 1.17 -6.48
N ALA A 23 19.56 0.24 -6.80
CA ALA A 23 19.49 -0.39 -8.12
C ALA A 23 19.42 0.66 -9.25
N ARG A 24 18.71 1.78 -9.02
CA ARG A 24 18.65 2.92 -9.95
C ARG A 24 20.03 3.53 -10.18
N GLN A 25 20.78 3.82 -9.12
CA GLN A 25 22.12 4.42 -9.23
C GLN A 25 23.11 3.52 -9.97
N VAL A 26 23.01 2.20 -9.74
CA VAL A 26 23.83 1.22 -10.46
C VAL A 26 23.50 1.25 -11.95
N TYR A 27 22.21 1.15 -12.29
CA TYR A 27 21.78 1.12 -13.70
C TYR A 27 22.04 2.44 -14.42
N GLU A 28 21.81 3.60 -13.80
CA GLU A 28 22.18 4.91 -14.35
C GLU A 28 23.69 5.01 -14.65
N ARG A 29 24.53 4.42 -13.82
CA ARG A 29 25.97 4.36 -14.03
C ARG A 29 26.35 3.52 -15.24
N GLU A 30 25.67 2.38 -15.44
CA GLU A 30 25.83 1.55 -16.63
C GLU A 30 25.42 2.30 -17.90
N LEU A 31 24.28 2.98 -17.88
CA LEU A 31 23.77 3.77 -19.01
C LEU A 31 24.57 5.03 -19.35
N LYS A 32 25.46 5.50 -18.47
CA LYS A 32 26.37 6.61 -18.81
C LYS A 32 27.25 6.35 -20.03
N LYS A 33 27.44 5.07 -20.40
CA LYS A 33 28.15 4.65 -21.61
C LYS A 33 27.33 4.88 -22.89
N THR A 34 26.03 4.99 -22.77
CA THR A 34 25.04 5.23 -23.83
C THR A 34 24.16 6.41 -23.45
N PRO A 35 24.59 7.69 -23.68
CA PRO A 35 23.86 8.87 -23.21
C PRO A 35 22.42 8.97 -23.72
N GLN A 36 22.13 8.48 -24.92
CA GLN A 36 20.77 8.49 -25.48
C GLN A 36 19.84 7.56 -24.68
N ASP A 37 20.31 6.37 -24.31
CA ASP A 37 19.55 5.41 -23.51
C ASP A 37 19.30 5.98 -22.09
N LEU A 38 20.30 6.65 -21.53
CA LEU A 38 20.16 7.29 -20.22
C LEU A 38 19.06 8.38 -20.25
N GLU A 39 19.03 9.21 -21.28
CA GLU A 39 18.00 10.26 -21.43
C GLU A 39 16.61 9.63 -21.70
N GLN A 40 16.53 8.62 -22.55
CA GLN A 40 15.29 7.87 -22.77
C GLN A 40 14.77 7.29 -21.45
N TRP A 41 15.62 6.62 -20.69
CA TRP A 41 15.24 5.97 -19.45
C TRP A 41 14.80 6.96 -18.36
N LYS A 42 15.48 8.11 -18.26
CA LYS A 42 15.06 9.19 -17.36
C LYS A 42 13.73 9.82 -17.78
N SER A 43 13.51 10.01 -19.08
CA SER A 43 12.25 10.58 -19.58
C SER A 43 11.05 9.68 -19.31
N LEU A 44 11.21 8.35 -19.36
CA LEU A 44 10.18 7.39 -18.96
C LEU A 44 9.78 7.57 -17.49
N LYS A 45 10.74 7.76 -16.59
CA LYS A 45 10.44 8.08 -15.20
C LYS A 45 9.66 9.37 -15.05
N GLN A 46 10.08 10.42 -15.77
CA GLN A 46 9.37 11.71 -15.73
C GLN A 46 7.94 11.60 -16.26
N LEU A 47 7.72 10.73 -17.25
CA LEU A 47 6.40 10.40 -17.75
C LEU A 47 5.56 9.72 -16.66
N ALA A 48 6.10 8.69 -16.02
CA ALA A 48 5.41 7.99 -14.93
C ALA A 48 5.05 8.90 -13.75
N LEU A 49 5.93 9.85 -13.40
CA LEU A 49 5.66 10.83 -12.34
C LEU A 49 4.51 11.80 -12.69
N LYS A 50 4.15 11.94 -13.96
CA LYS A 50 3.01 12.75 -14.42
C LYS A 50 1.71 11.97 -14.50
N ASP A 51 1.74 10.64 -14.35
CA ASP A 51 0.53 9.83 -14.39
C ASP A 51 -0.44 10.23 -13.28
N SER A 52 -1.73 10.32 -13.63
CA SER A 52 -2.81 10.73 -12.72
C SER A 52 -3.62 9.54 -12.19
N ILE A 53 -3.27 8.32 -12.58
CA ILE A 53 -3.99 7.11 -12.14
C ILE A 53 -3.89 6.93 -10.63
N THR A 54 -4.98 6.44 -10.04
CA THR A 54 -5.06 6.15 -8.61
C THR A 54 -5.41 4.69 -8.39
N THR A 55 -4.98 4.13 -7.26
CA THR A 55 -5.30 2.75 -6.90
C THR A 55 -6.41 2.71 -5.85
N SER A 56 -7.16 1.60 -5.84
CA SER A 56 -8.00 1.21 -4.71
C SER A 56 -7.14 0.80 -3.50
N GLU A 57 -7.80 0.45 -2.39
CA GLU A 57 -7.12 -0.03 -1.18
C GLU A 57 -6.39 -1.38 -1.38
N SER A 58 -6.84 -2.15 -2.38
CA SER A 58 -6.29 -3.44 -2.77
C SER A 58 -6.28 -3.50 -4.29
N TYR A 59 -5.10 -3.42 -4.89
CA TYR A 59 -4.91 -3.30 -6.33
C TYR A 59 -3.87 -4.29 -6.83
N SER A 60 -4.15 -4.95 -7.97
CA SER A 60 -3.17 -5.77 -8.69
C SER A 60 -3.20 -5.50 -10.18
N GLU A 61 -2.07 -5.71 -10.82
CA GLU A 61 -1.90 -5.53 -12.26
C GLU A 61 -0.82 -6.47 -12.79
N PHE A 62 -1.12 -7.14 -13.89
CA PHE A 62 -0.10 -7.82 -14.70
C PHE A 62 0.52 -6.81 -15.64
N VAL A 63 1.81 -6.58 -15.55
CA VAL A 63 2.56 -5.63 -16.37
C VAL A 63 3.62 -6.33 -17.21
N GLN A 64 3.93 -5.74 -18.37
CA GLN A 64 4.90 -6.26 -19.30
C GLN A 64 5.83 -5.17 -19.79
N THR A 65 7.11 -5.50 -19.97
CA THR A 65 8.08 -4.66 -20.67
C THR A 65 8.60 -5.37 -21.93
N ARG A 66 8.97 -4.59 -22.92
CA ARG A 66 9.54 -5.04 -24.18
C ARG A 66 10.74 -4.18 -24.57
N ILE A 67 11.59 -4.72 -25.44
CA ILE A 67 12.76 -3.99 -25.97
C ILE A 67 12.31 -2.67 -26.61
N GLU A 68 11.27 -2.73 -27.47
CA GLU A 68 10.76 -1.58 -28.22
C GLU A 68 9.84 -0.67 -27.39
N SER A 69 9.39 -1.14 -26.23
CA SER A 69 8.40 -0.47 -25.41
C SER A 69 8.68 -0.75 -23.92
N PRO A 70 9.72 -0.13 -23.37
CA PRO A 70 10.01 -0.24 -21.95
C PRO A 70 8.86 0.34 -21.12
N PHE A 71 8.59 -0.32 -19.98
CA PHE A 71 7.49 0.04 -19.09
C PHE A 71 7.89 1.15 -18.12
N ALA A 72 6.99 2.12 -17.93
CA ALA A 72 7.02 3.02 -16.78
C ALA A 72 5.60 3.52 -16.47
N ALA A 73 5.18 3.39 -15.22
CA ALA A 73 3.89 3.91 -14.76
C ALA A 73 3.96 4.37 -13.30
N GLY A 74 3.16 5.40 -12.99
CA GLY A 74 3.03 5.98 -11.66
C GLY A 74 1.60 5.82 -11.12
N TYR A 75 1.48 5.35 -9.88
CA TYR A 75 0.22 5.02 -9.23
C TYR A 75 0.07 5.83 -7.94
N TRP A 76 -0.95 6.68 -7.89
CA TRP A 76 -1.25 7.44 -6.69
C TRP A 76 -2.01 6.62 -5.67
N VAL A 77 -1.53 6.65 -4.43
CA VAL A 77 -2.11 5.97 -3.28
C VAL A 77 -2.42 7.00 -2.20
N ASN A 78 -3.68 7.06 -1.76
CA ASN A 78 -4.06 7.85 -0.59
C ASN A 78 -3.91 6.99 0.66
N VAL A 79 -3.13 7.45 1.64
CA VAL A 79 -2.83 6.74 2.88
C VAL A 79 -3.46 7.49 4.04
N ALA A 80 -4.34 6.84 4.77
CA ALA A 80 -4.88 7.39 5.99
C ALA A 80 -3.90 7.22 7.16
N GLN A 81 -4.09 8.02 8.20
CA GLN A 81 -3.41 7.79 9.46
C GLN A 81 -3.80 6.41 10.00
N GLY A 82 -2.81 5.61 10.41
CA GLY A 82 -3.04 4.24 10.89
C GLY A 82 -2.92 3.16 9.81
N GLU A 83 -2.61 3.53 8.57
CA GLU A 83 -2.36 2.59 7.47
C GLU A 83 -0.88 2.55 7.08
N SER A 84 -0.44 1.40 6.59
CA SER A 84 0.81 1.23 5.84
C SER A 84 0.51 0.87 4.39
N VAL A 85 1.40 1.24 3.48
CA VAL A 85 1.32 0.87 2.06
C VAL A 85 2.36 -0.17 1.75
N PHE A 86 1.94 -1.21 1.07
CA PHE A 86 2.79 -2.22 0.46
C PHE A 86 2.71 -2.10 -1.05
N ALA A 87 3.86 -2.17 -1.70
CA ALA A 87 3.95 -2.38 -3.13
C ALA A 87 4.95 -3.51 -3.40
N THR A 88 4.54 -4.51 -4.16
CA THR A 88 5.37 -5.68 -4.45
C THR A 88 5.28 -6.06 -5.92
N ILE A 89 6.37 -6.57 -6.46
CA ILE A 89 6.39 -7.29 -7.73
C ILE A 89 7.08 -8.63 -7.55
N ALA A 90 6.59 -9.67 -8.22
CA ALA A 90 7.29 -10.94 -8.31
C ALA A 90 8.56 -10.80 -9.15
N ILE A 91 9.64 -11.47 -8.77
CA ILE A 91 10.90 -11.53 -9.52
C ILE A 91 11.40 -12.97 -9.58
N ASP A 92 11.84 -13.39 -10.77
CA ASP A 92 12.37 -14.72 -10.99
C ASP A 92 13.90 -14.80 -10.82
N THR A 93 14.56 -13.66 -10.64
CA THR A 93 16.02 -13.57 -10.62
C THR A 93 16.54 -12.66 -9.52
N ILE A 94 17.77 -12.93 -9.07
CA ILE A 94 18.49 -12.08 -8.09
C ILE A 94 18.78 -10.67 -8.66
N LYS A 95 18.77 -10.49 -9.99
CA LYS A 95 18.94 -9.21 -10.67
C LYS A 95 17.63 -8.82 -11.35
N PRO A 96 16.74 -8.11 -10.66
CA PRO A 96 15.46 -7.70 -11.22
C PRO A 96 15.66 -6.75 -12.41
N SER A 97 14.80 -6.91 -13.42
CA SER A 97 14.71 -6.01 -14.58
C SER A 97 13.87 -4.76 -14.30
N TRP A 98 13.52 -4.53 -13.04
CA TRP A 98 12.55 -3.55 -12.61
C TRP A 98 13.08 -2.69 -11.45
N ILE A 99 12.59 -1.47 -11.39
CA ILE A 99 12.75 -0.58 -10.23
C ILE A 99 11.36 -0.21 -9.72
N LEU A 100 11.17 -0.35 -8.42
CA LEU A 100 9.96 0.02 -7.71
C LEU A 100 10.32 1.04 -6.63
N GLU A 101 9.72 2.22 -6.70
CA GLU A 101 10.04 3.36 -5.85
C GLU A 101 8.78 4.09 -5.40
N ALA A 102 8.86 4.77 -4.27
CA ALA A 102 7.81 5.65 -3.76
C ALA A 102 8.28 7.09 -3.66
N TYR A 103 7.40 8.00 -4.03
CA TYR A 103 7.62 9.44 -4.06
C TYR A 103 6.54 10.18 -3.27
N ASP A 104 6.87 11.33 -2.72
CA ASP A 104 5.87 12.26 -2.17
C ASP A 104 5.19 13.11 -3.27
N ILE A 105 4.27 13.97 -2.86
CA ILE A 105 3.52 14.84 -3.77
C ILE A 105 4.39 15.91 -4.46
N GLN A 106 5.61 16.14 -3.99
CA GLN A 106 6.60 17.02 -4.59
C GLN A 106 7.54 16.28 -5.55
N GLY A 107 7.37 14.96 -5.72
CA GLY A 107 8.23 14.11 -6.54
C GLY A 107 9.58 13.79 -5.87
N LYS A 108 9.71 13.97 -4.56
CA LYS A 108 10.89 13.58 -3.78
C LYS A 108 10.82 12.08 -3.48
N LEU A 109 11.91 11.37 -3.75
CA LEU A 109 12.05 9.96 -3.42
C LEU A 109 11.94 9.74 -1.89
N ILE A 110 11.00 8.88 -1.50
CA ILE A 110 10.81 8.45 -0.11
C ILE A 110 11.57 7.15 0.14
N GLN A 111 11.37 6.17 -0.76
CA GLN A 111 11.91 4.83 -0.57
C GLN A 111 12.07 4.10 -1.91
N THR A 112 13.12 3.29 -2.00
CA THR A 112 13.31 2.29 -3.06
C THR A 112 13.00 0.90 -2.49
N ALA A 113 12.36 0.04 -3.27
CA ALA A 113 12.05 -1.33 -2.89
C ALA A 113 13.33 -2.14 -2.63
N ARG A 114 13.21 -3.12 -1.76
CA ARG A 114 14.27 -4.08 -1.42
C ARG A 114 13.99 -5.41 -2.09
N VAL A 115 15.07 -6.09 -2.49
CA VAL A 115 14.99 -7.47 -2.95
C VAL A 115 14.72 -8.37 -1.73
N THR A 116 13.70 -9.20 -1.83
CA THR A 116 13.43 -10.33 -0.95
C THR A 116 13.69 -11.63 -1.72
N ASP A 117 13.45 -12.79 -1.14
CA ASP A 117 13.76 -14.07 -1.78
C ASP A 117 13.10 -14.26 -3.15
N SER A 118 11.91 -13.71 -3.37
CA SER A 118 11.12 -13.89 -4.61
C SER A 118 10.41 -12.62 -5.08
N SER A 119 10.73 -11.45 -4.50
CA SER A 119 10.05 -10.21 -4.88
C SER A 119 10.93 -8.97 -4.69
N LEU A 120 10.58 -7.88 -5.39
CA LEU A 120 10.88 -6.52 -4.96
C LEU A 120 9.73 -6.06 -4.08
N ALA A 121 10.04 -5.68 -2.85
CA ALA A 121 9.04 -5.25 -1.88
C ALA A 121 9.36 -3.84 -1.34
N LEU A 122 8.31 -3.04 -1.27
CA LEU A 122 8.32 -1.71 -0.68
C LEU A 122 7.24 -1.68 0.39
N GLN A 123 7.61 -1.28 1.61
CA GLN A 123 6.69 -1.05 2.71
C GLN A 123 6.91 0.34 3.26
N ILE A 124 5.88 1.16 3.23
CA ILE A 124 5.89 2.49 3.81
C ILE A 124 5.00 2.48 5.03
N ILE A 125 5.64 2.57 6.19
CA ILE A 125 4.97 2.73 7.48
C ILE A 125 4.86 4.23 7.73
N ASN A 126 3.62 4.70 7.87
CA ASN A 126 3.38 6.11 8.11
C ASN A 126 2.14 6.32 8.96
N ASP A 127 2.28 7.15 9.97
CA ASP A 127 1.20 7.48 10.91
C ASP A 127 0.63 8.89 10.66
N LYS A 128 0.50 9.27 9.39
CA LYS A 128 -0.07 10.55 8.94
C LYS A 128 -0.91 10.37 7.69
N HIS A 129 -1.89 11.23 7.50
CA HIS A 129 -2.53 11.34 6.20
C HIS A 129 -1.54 11.83 5.17
N GLN A 130 -1.37 11.10 4.09
CA GLN A 130 -0.53 11.51 2.97
C GLN A 130 -0.99 10.90 1.66
N ARG A 131 -0.51 11.47 0.56
CA ARG A 131 -0.63 10.91 -0.77
C ARG A 131 0.75 10.57 -1.29
N LEU A 132 0.92 9.34 -1.76
CA LEU A 132 2.17 8.82 -2.28
C LEU A 132 2.01 8.43 -3.74
N GLN A 133 3.09 8.51 -4.50
CA GLN A 133 3.14 7.94 -5.84
C GLN A 133 4.10 6.75 -5.86
N ILE A 134 3.58 5.58 -6.18
CA ILE A 134 4.38 4.38 -6.43
C ILE A 134 4.74 4.38 -7.91
N VAL A 135 6.02 4.30 -8.22
CA VAL A 135 6.52 4.26 -9.60
C VAL A 135 7.19 2.91 -9.84
N LEU A 136 6.69 2.20 -10.84
CA LEU A 136 7.32 1.00 -11.39
C LEU A 136 7.91 1.34 -12.75
N GLN A 137 9.19 1.02 -12.93
CA GLN A 137 9.92 1.24 -14.18
C GLN A 137 10.77 0.04 -14.53
N SER A 138 10.73 -0.41 -15.79
CA SER A 138 11.62 -1.46 -16.29
C SER A 138 12.99 -0.91 -16.68
N PHE A 139 13.99 -1.79 -16.76
CA PHE A 139 15.21 -1.50 -17.49
C PHE A 139 14.93 -1.49 -19.00
N LEU A 140 15.77 -0.79 -19.76
CA LEU A 140 15.73 -0.82 -21.22
C LEU A 140 16.17 -2.19 -21.72
N GLU A 141 15.84 -2.50 -22.99
CA GLU A 141 16.27 -3.72 -23.68
C GLU A 141 15.91 -5.03 -22.95
N LYS A 142 14.87 -4.99 -22.12
CA LYS A 142 14.36 -6.16 -21.40
C LYS A 142 12.99 -6.57 -21.94
N ARG A 143 12.81 -7.89 -22.05
CA ARG A 143 11.49 -8.50 -22.23
C ARG A 143 11.19 -9.28 -20.97
N ASP A 144 10.23 -8.80 -20.20
CA ASP A 144 9.87 -9.34 -18.91
C ASP A 144 8.41 -9.05 -18.58
N SER A 145 7.85 -9.77 -17.63
CA SER A 145 6.51 -9.54 -17.12
C SER A 145 6.46 -9.83 -15.63
N THR A 146 5.58 -9.15 -14.92
CA THR A 146 5.43 -9.35 -13.48
C THR A 146 4.03 -8.99 -13.01
N GLN A 147 3.70 -9.46 -11.80
CA GLN A 147 2.50 -9.06 -11.06
C GLN A 147 2.88 -7.91 -10.10
N LEU A 148 2.34 -6.73 -10.38
CA LEU A 148 2.37 -5.61 -9.45
C LEU A 148 1.20 -5.74 -8.49
N LYS A 149 1.46 -5.61 -7.18
CA LYS A 149 0.44 -5.46 -6.14
C LYS A 149 0.71 -4.19 -5.36
N ILE A 150 -0.31 -3.37 -5.20
CA ILE A 150 -0.28 -2.19 -4.32
C ILE A 150 -1.47 -2.31 -3.38
N TYR A 151 -1.23 -2.40 -2.08
CA TYR A 151 -2.29 -2.59 -1.10
C TYR A 151 -1.94 -1.94 0.22
N LYS A 152 -2.98 -1.66 0.99
CA LYS A 152 -2.85 -1.11 2.33
C LYS A 152 -3.02 -2.18 3.37
N GLN A 153 -2.39 -1.99 4.53
CA GLN A 153 -2.61 -2.80 5.72
C GLN A 153 -2.69 -1.89 6.95
N PRO A 154 -3.48 -2.26 7.95
CA PRO A 154 -3.50 -1.53 9.21
C PRO A 154 -2.15 -1.63 9.93
N LEU A 155 -1.79 -0.61 10.69
CA LEU A 155 -0.55 -0.61 11.49
C LEU A 155 -0.64 -1.54 12.70
N LEU A 156 -1.84 -1.80 13.20
CA LEU A 156 -2.09 -2.60 14.39
C LEU A 156 -2.76 -3.92 14.03
N ASP A 157 -2.50 -4.94 14.82
CA ASP A 157 -3.25 -6.19 14.73
C ASP A 157 -4.68 -6.02 15.22
N PHE A 158 -5.59 -6.81 14.66
CA PHE A 158 -6.95 -6.86 15.13
C PHE A 158 -6.97 -7.40 16.56
N PRO A 159 -7.54 -6.68 17.56
CA PRO A 159 -7.34 -6.99 18.97
C PRO A 159 -8.09 -8.24 19.47
N LEU A 160 -8.92 -8.88 18.63
CA LEU A 160 -9.63 -10.12 18.91
C LEU A 160 -9.22 -11.20 17.90
N PRO A 161 -8.38 -12.18 18.26
CA PRO A 161 -7.93 -13.23 17.36
C PRO A 161 -9.09 -14.03 16.75
N GLY A 162 -9.01 -14.34 15.44
CA GLY A 162 -10.05 -15.07 14.72
C GLY A 162 -11.34 -14.28 14.44
N LYS A 163 -11.44 -13.03 14.88
CA LYS A 163 -12.49 -12.10 14.46
C LYS A 163 -12.00 -11.24 13.29
N SER A 164 -12.94 -10.60 12.61
CA SER A 164 -12.68 -9.73 11.45
C SER A 164 -13.47 -8.43 11.57
N ASN A 165 -13.37 -7.57 10.55
CA ASN A 165 -14.10 -6.30 10.46
C ASN A 165 -15.59 -6.42 10.76
N ASN A 166 -16.21 -7.58 10.43
CA ASN A 166 -17.63 -7.84 10.70
C ASN A 166 -17.99 -7.90 12.19
N ALA A 167 -17.00 -8.07 13.07
CA ALA A 167 -17.22 -8.04 14.52
C ALA A 167 -17.37 -6.60 15.06
N ILE A 168 -16.93 -5.58 14.32
CA ILE A 168 -17.10 -4.17 14.69
C ILE A 168 -18.54 -3.78 14.41
N LYS A 169 -19.33 -3.50 15.45
CA LYS A 169 -20.77 -3.16 15.33
C LYS A 169 -21.09 -1.74 15.74
N SER A 170 -20.18 -1.07 16.42
CA SER A 170 -20.29 0.34 16.78
C SER A 170 -18.97 1.05 16.51
N PHE A 171 -19.05 2.12 15.75
CA PHE A 171 -17.87 2.83 15.27
C PHE A 171 -17.61 4.11 16.07
N TRP A 172 -16.41 4.62 15.91
CA TRP A 172 -15.99 5.96 16.33
C TRP A 172 -17.00 7.04 15.91
N GLY A 173 -17.20 8.03 16.76
CA GLY A 173 -18.03 9.21 16.47
C GLY A 173 -19.52 9.00 16.66
N VAL A 174 -20.00 7.78 16.90
CA VAL A 174 -21.43 7.52 17.16
C VAL A 174 -21.85 8.22 18.45
N ALA A 175 -22.99 8.93 18.39
CA ALA A 175 -23.54 9.64 19.55
C ALA A 175 -23.87 8.68 20.71
N ARG A 176 -23.50 9.07 21.91
CA ARG A 176 -23.76 8.36 23.17
C ARG A 176 -24.54 9.26 24.13
N ASP A 177 -25.27 8.67 25.09
CA ASP A 177 -25.97 9.36 26.16
C ASP A 177 -26.91 10.47 25.65
N GLY A 178 -27.66 10.20 24.59
CA GLY A 178 -28.54 11.19 23.98
C GLY A 178 -27.82 12.35 23.30
N GLY A 179 -26.60 12.11 22.77
CA GLY A 179 -25.80 13.11 22.06
C GLY A 179 -24.82 13.91 22.96
N ARG A 180 -24.79 13.61 24.27
CA ARG A 180 -23.92 14.33 25.22
C ARG A 180 -22.45 13.90 25.13
N ARG A 181 -22.16 12.72 24.57
CA ARG A 181 -20.82 12.18 24.32
C ARG A 181 -20.71 11.66 22.91
N SER A 182 -19.51 11.67 22.37
CA SER A 182 -19.13 10.90 21.19
C SER A 182 -18.51 9.56 21.63
N HIS A 183 -18.65 8.53 20.81
CA HIS A 183 -17.99 7.25 21.00
C HIS A 183 -16.51 7.38 20.64
N GLU A 184 -15.62 7.25 21.62
CA GLU A 184 -14.17 7.42 21.47
C GLU A 184 -13.44 6.10 21.20
N GLY A 185 -14.03 5.21 20.39
CA GLY A 185 -13.48 3.92 20.05
C GLY A 185 -14.37 3.13 19.12
N ASN A 186 -14.01 1.87 18.94
CA ASN A 186 -14.84 0.89 18.22
C ASN A 186 -15.25 -0.23 19.18
N ASP A 187 -16.54 -0.61 19.15
CA ASP A 187 -17.02 -1.75 19.91
C ASP A 187 -16.98 -3.03 19.03
N ILE A 188 -16.14 -3.98 19.44
CA ILE A 188 -15.85 -5.21 18.73
C ILE A 188 -16.48 -6.38 19.49
N PHE A 189 -17.50 -7.00 18.90
CA PHE A 189 -18.33 -8.01 19.58
C PHE A 189 -17.72 -9.40 19.52
N ALA A 190 -17.68 -10.07 20.68
CA ALA A 190 -17.28 -11.46 20.82
C ALA A 190 -17.88 -12.04 22.10
N ASP A 191 -17.86 -13.36 22.21
CA ASP A 191 -18.34 -14.05 23.40
C ASP A 191 -17.52 -13.67 24.62
N ARG A 192 -18.16 -13.66 25.78
CA ARG A 192 -17.48 -13.46 27.03
C ARG A 192 -16.37 -14.49 27.24
N GLY A 193 -15.20 -14.05 27.66
CA GLY A 193 -14.02 -14.91 27.81
C GLY A 193 -13.19 -15.07 26.53
N HIS A 194 -13.61 -14.49 25.40
CA HIS A 194 -12.78 -14.47 24.19
C HIS A 194 -11.46 -13.73 24.45
N PRO A 195 -10.31 -14.25 23.96
CA PRO A 195 -9.01 -13.58 24.16
C PRO A 195 -8.97 -12.16 23.59
N VAL A 196 -8.39 -11.24 24.35
CA VAL A 196 -8.02 -9.89 23.91
C VAL A 196 -6.51 -9.83 23.84
N VAL A 197 -5.97 -9.45 22.68
CA VAL A 197 -4.52 -9.40 22.45
C VAL A 197 -4.00 -7.96 22.33
N ALA A 198 -2.72 -7.78 22.63
CA ALA A 198 -2.00 -6.55 22.38
C ALA A 198 -1.95 -6.29 20.87
N ALA A 199 -2.52 -5.19 20.41
CA ALA A 199 -2.55 -4.82 18.99
C ALA A 199 -1.17 -4.36 18.46
N ALA A 200 -0.23 -4.06 19.34
CA ALA A 200 1.15 -3.66 19.04
C ALA A 200 2.11 -4.08 20.14
N ASP A 201 3.41 -4.03 19.83
CA ASP A 201 4.46 -4.09 20.84
C ASP A 201 4.41 -2.86 21.74
N GLY A 202 4.60 -3.04 23.04
CA GLY A 202 4.57 -1.89 23.92
C GLY A 202 4.69 -2.20 25.41
N ARG A 203 4.24 -1.24 26.23
CA ARG A 203 4.25 -1.36 27.68
C ARG A 203 2.88 -1.06 28.26
N ILE A 204 2.41 -1.89 29.16
CA ILE A 204 1.18 -1.65 29.89
C ILE A 204 1.37 -0.44 30.81
N SER A 205 0.71 0.66 30.47
CA SER A 205 0.81 1.91 31.23
C SER A 205 -0.15 1.96 32.40
N ALA A 206 -1.28 1.26 32.31
CA ALA A 206 -2.23 1.14 33.42
C ALA A 206 -3.13 -0.10 33.28
N VAL A 207 -3.47 -0.68 34.44
CA VAL A 207 -4.52 -1.69 34.63
C VAL A 207 -5.49 -1.17 35.70
N ARG A 208 -6.77 -1.01 35.36
CA ARG A 208 -7.75 -0.35 36.23
C ARG A 208 -9.10 -1.10 36.20
N ASP A 209 -9.85 -1.01 37.29
CA ASP A 209 -11.25 -1.45 37.36
C ASP A 209 -12.10 -0.31 37.94
N ARG A 210 -12.53 0.60 37.08
CA ARG A 210 -13.31 1.79 37.46
C ARG A 210 -13.92 2.52 36.28
N GLY A 211 -14.90 3.38 36.59
CA GLY A 211 -15.53 4.29 35.65
C GLY A 211 -16.33 3.58 34.55
N LEU A 212 -16.54 4.24 33.43
CA LEU A 212 -17.35 3.74 32.32
C LEU A 212 -16.77 2.47 31.70
N GLY A 213 -15.46 2.35 31.60
CA GLY A 213 -14.79 1.21 30.97
C GLY A 213 -14.76 -0.06 31.84
N GLY A 214 -15.09 0.03 33.16
CA GLY A 214 -14.98 -1.10 34.08
C GLY A 214 -13.55 -1.62 34.16
N LYS A 215 -13.34 -2.93 33.96
CA LYS A 215 -12.01 -3.52 33.82
C LYS A 215 -11.38 -3.09 32.50
N GLN A 216 -10.22 -2.42 32.59
CA GLN A 216 -9.58 -1.76 31.45
C GLN A 216 -8.06 -1.86 31.51
N ILE A 217 -7.45 -1.95 30.34
CA ILE A 217 -6.01 -1.98 30.14
C ILE A 217 -5.61 -0.82 29.21
N TRP A 218 -4.52 -0.15 29.54
CA TRP A 218 -3.88 0.84 28.70
C TRP A 218 -2.51 0.34 28.27
N LEU A 219 -2.26 0.29 26.96
CA LEU A 219 -0.97 -0.07 26.36
C LEU A 219 -0.36 1.16 25.70
N GLN A 220 0.87 1.49 26.06
CA GLN A 220 1.65 2.52 25.36
C GLN A 220 2.40 1.88 24.21
N ASP A 221 2.03 2.22 22.97
CA ASP A 221 2.68 1.79 21.75
C ASP A 221 3.92 2.65 21.48
N ALA A 222 5.07 1.99 21.27
CA ALA A 222 6.32 2.66 21.00
C ALA A 222 6.45 3.17 19.56
N LEU A 223 5.80 2.48 18.57
CA LEU A 223 5.92 2.81 17.16
C LEU A 223 5.16 4.09 16.79
N THR A 224 3.90 4.18 17.25
CA THR A 224 3.00 5.29 16.88
C THR A 224 2.90 6.36 17.97
N SER A 225 3.58 6.17 19.10
CA SER A 225 3.51 7.05 20.29
C SER A 225 2.06 7.27 20.75
N SER A 226 1.21 6.26 20.59
CA SER A 226 -0.20 6.28 21.00
C SER A 226 -0.45 5.39 22.21
N SER A 227 -1.57 5.64 22.89
CA SER A 227 -2.08 4.79 23.97
C SER A 227 -3.29 4.01 23.45
N HIS A 228 -3.25 2.70 23.55
CA HIS A 228 -4.37 1.83 23.19
C HIS A 228 -5.17 1.48 24.43
N TYR A 229 -6.47 1.64 24.34
CA TYR A 229 -7.43 1.43 25.41
C TYR A 229 -8.29 0.20 25.13
N TYR A 230 -8.24 -0.76 26.04
CA TYR A 230 -9.02 -2.00 26.00
C TYR A 230 -9.96 -2.01 27.22
N ALA A 231 -11.27 -1.94 27.00
CA ALA A 231 -12.25 -1.81 28.08
C ALA A 231 -13.37 -2.84 28.03
N HIS A 232 -14.21 -2.84 29.05
CA HIS A 232 -15.30 -3.78 29.33
C HIS A 232 -14.84 -5.23 29.53
N LEU A 233 -13.57 -5.43 29.93
CA LEU A 233 -12.98 -6.75 30.09
C LEU A 233 -13.67 -7.56 31.17
N ASP A 234 -13.69 -8.88 31.00
CA ASP A 234 -14.00 -9.83 32.06
C ASP A 234 -12.82 -10.05 32.98
N SER A 235 -11.63 -10.21 32.39
CA SER A 235 -10.38 -10.45 33.12
C SER A 235 -9.22 -9.67 32.51
N GLN A 236 -8.31 -9.24 33.37
CA GLN A 236 -7.07 -8.57 33.03
C GLN A 236 -5.92 -9.53 33.36
N LEU A 237 -5.11 -9.90 32.38
CA LEU A 237 -4.08 -10.93 32.50
C LEU A 237 -2.66 -10.36 32.57
N VAL A 238 -2.54 -9.05 32.65
CA VAL A 238 -1.27 -8.31 32.70
C VAL A 238 -1.25 -7.33 33.86
N THR A 239 -0.07 -6.81 34.17
CA THR A 239 0.14 -5.83 35.24
C THR A 239 0.73 -4.52 34.69
N THR A 240 0.50 -3.42 35.41
CA THR A 240 1.10 -2.13 35.07
C THR A 240 2.63 -2.22 35.04
N GLY A 241 3.24 -1.70 34.00
CA GLY A 241 4.67 -1.73 33.79
C GLY A 241 5.18 -2.94 32.98
N GLN A 242 4.34 -3.96 32.76
CA GLN A 242 4.68 -5.14 31.97
C GLN A 242 4.93 -4.77 30.49
N ARG A 243 5.99 -5.34 29.89
CA ARG A 243 6.19 -5.31 28.44
C ARG A 243 5.38 -6.44 27.81
N VAL A 244 4.79 -6.15 26.66
CA VAL A 244 4.03 -7.11 25.86
C VAL A 244 4.44 -6.99 24.42
N SER A 245 4.40 -8.11 23.71
CA SER A 245 4.57 -8.18 22.26
C SER A 245 3.20 -8.20 21.60
N ARG A 246 3.16 -7.72 20.37
CA ARG A 246 2.01 -7.84 19.49
C ARG A 246 1.51 -9.29 19.47
N GLY A 247 0.20 -9.48 19.67
CA GLY A 247 -0.44 -10.81 19.74
C GLY A 247 -0.45 -11.46 21.13
N ASP A 248 0.28 -10.93 22.12
CA ASP A 248 0.20 -11.45 23.50
C ASP A 248 -1.21 -11.28 24.06
N THR A 249 -1.76 -12.32 24.71
CA THR A 249 -3.05 -12.22 25.38
C THR A 249 -2.93 -11.36 26.63
N ILE A 250 -3.65 -10.25 26.67
CA ILE A 250 -3.61 -9.27 27.75
C ILE A 250 -4.87 -9.28 28.64
N GLY A 251 -5.97 -9.82 28.13
CA GLY A 251 -7.24 -9.87 28.86
C GLY A 251 -8.26 -10.75 28.17
N LEU A 252 -9.46 -10.78 28.73
CA LEU A 252 -10.61 -11.51 28.18
C LEU A 252 -11.80 -10.59 27.98
N VAL A 253 -12.55 -10.75 26.90
CA VAL A 253 -13.76 -9.98 26.59
C VAL A 253 -14.80 -10.16 27.68
N GLY A 254 -15.44 -9.09 28.09
CA GLY A 254 -16.52 -9.07 29.05
C GLY A 254 -17.61 -8.05 28.69
N ASN A 255 -18.26 -7.53 29.72
CA ASN A 255 -19.24 -6.45 29.64
C ASN A 255 -19.25 -5.61 30.92
N THR A 256 -18.09 -5.40 31.54
CA THR A 256 -17.98 -4.62 32.79
C THR A 256 -18.18 -3.11 32.54
N GLY A 257 -18.29 -2.33 33.60
CA GLY A 257 -18.54 -0.90 33.51
C GLY A 257 -19.95 -0.57 33.05
N ASN A 258 -20.11 0.37 32.14
CA ASN A 258 -21.41 0.76 31.58
C ASN A 258 -21.95 -0.21 30.53
N ALA A 259 -21.17 -1.22 30.12
CA ALA A 259 -21.59 -2.27 29.18
C ALA A 259 -22.39 -3.41 29.86
N ARG A 260 -22.68 -3.39 31.16
CA ARG A 260 -23.30 -4.49 31.91
C ARG A 260 -24.64 -4.97 31.35
N THR A 261 -25.36 -4.10 30.68
CA THR A 261 -26.67 -4.38 30.10
C THR A 261 -26.65 -4.66 28.60
N THR A 262 -25.45 -4.71 28.01
CA THR A 262 -25.26 -4.99 26.59
C THR A 262 -24.63 -6.35 26.37
N ALA A 263 -24.68 -6.88 25.14
CA ALA A 263 -23.90 -8.04 24.76
C ALA A 263 -22.40 -7.80 24.98
N SER A 264 -21.66 -8.88 25.28
CA SER A 264 -20.22 -8.79 25.53
C SER A 264 -19.45 -8.28 24.30
N HIS A 265 -18.53 -7.36 24.55
CA HIS A 265 -17.72 -6.75 23.51
C HIS A 265 -16.44 -6.14 24.12
N LEU A 266 -15.44 -5.97 23.28
CA LEU A 266 -14.29 -5.12 23.56
C LEU A 266 -14.57 -3.70 23.06
N HIS A 267 -14.48 -2.71 23.93
CA HIS A 267 -14.32 -1.33 23.51
C HIS A 267 -12.83 -1.08 23.29
N PHE A 268 -12.45 -0.79 22.04
CA PHE A 268 -11.07 -0.51 21.62
C PHE A 268 -10.94 0.95 21.20
N GLY A 269 -10.09 1.70 21.91
CA GLY A 269 -9.80 3.11 21.64
C GLY A 269 -8.32 3.39 21.41
N ILE A 270 -8.01 4.42 20.63
CA ILE A 270 -6.64 4.89 20.39
C ILE A 270 -6.57 6.37 20.78
N TYR A 271 -5.58 6.71 21.60
CA TYR A 271 -5.38 8.07 22.11
C TYR A 271 -3.99 8.58 21.75
N LYS A 272 -3.91 9.78 21.20
CA LYS A 272 -2.68 10.52 20.87
C LYS A 272 -2.61 11.84 21.65
N SER A 273 -1.56 12.64 21.42
CA SER A 273 -1.39 13.93 22.10
C SER A 273 -2.57 14.89 21.90
N GLY A 274 -3.31 14.78 20.80
CA GLY A 274 -4.51 15.58 20.48
C GLY A 274 -5.83 15.00 21.00
N GLY A 275 -5.81 13.86 21.72
CA GLY A 275 -7.01 13.17 22.20
C GLY A 275 -7.25 11.84 21.48
N ALA A 276 -8.50 11.35 21.58
CA ALA A 276 -8.91 10.11 20.93
C ALA A 276 -8.96 10.27 19.42
N VAL A 277 -8.56 9.22 18.69
CA VAL A 277 -8.61 9.13 17.21
C VAL A 277 -9.41 7.92 16.77
N ASP A 278 -9.95 7.94 15.55
CA ASP A 278 -10.69 6.79 14.99
C ASP A 278 -9.79 5.56 14.89
N PRO A 279 -10.10 4.46 15.63
CA PRO A 279 -9.29 3.23 15.54
C PRO A 279 -9.47 2.46 14.25
N LYS A 280 -10.51 2.73 13.46
CA LYS A 280 -10.84 1.94 12.27
C LYS A 280 -9.65 1.81 11.29
N PRO A 281 -8.99 2.87 10.83
CA PRO A 281 -7.88 2.74 9.89
C PRO A 281 -6.71 1.92 10.45
N TYR A 282 -6.57 1.89 11.78
CA TYR A 282 -5.48 1.20 12.46
C TYR A 282 -5.66 -0.32 12.57
N ILE A 283 -6.89 -0.83 12.50
CA ILE A 283 -7.20 -2.26 12.69
C ILE A 283 -8.05 -2.85 11.57
N TRP A 284 -8.49 -2.05 10.58
CA TRP A 284 -9.34 -2.51 9.49
C TRP A 284 -8.57 -3.40 8.53
N GLN A 285 -8.90 -4.69 8.53
CA GLN A 285 -8.26 -5.69 7.69
C GLN A 285 -8.65 -5.48 6.22
N ILE A 286 -7.66 -5.29 5.37
CA ILE A 286 -7.82 -5.15 3.92
C ILE A 286 -7.25 -6.41 3.27
N PRO A 287 -8.00 -7.11 2.39
CA PRO A 287 -7.48 -8.30 1.74
C PRO A 287 -6.30 -7.95 0.81
N ILE A 288 -5.26 -8.78 0.87
CA ILE A 288 -4.17 -8.70 -0.10
C ILE A 288 -4.74 -9.07 -1.47
N PRO A 289 -4.46 -8.29 -2.53
CA PRO A 289 -5.02 -8.56 -3.85
C PRO A 289 -4.50 -9.88 -4.41
N GLU A 290 -5.38 -10.61 -5.08
CA GLU A 290 -4.99 -11.75 -5.90
C GLU A 290 -4.21 -11.28 -7.13
N ASN A 291 -3.58 -12.19 -7.84
CA ASN A 291 -2.91 -11.88 -9.10
C ASN A 291 -3.94 -11.49 -10.16
N SER A 292 -3.65 -10.45 -10.91
CA SER A 292 -4.42 -10.13 -12.10
C SER A 292 -4.18 -11.16 -13.21
N THR A 293 -5.16 -11.34 -14.06
CA THR A 293 -5.08 -12.25 -15.20
C THR A 293 -3.90 -11.87 -16.10
N GLU A 294 -3.07 -12.83 -16.43
CA GLU A 294 -2.04 -12.65 -17.45
C GLU A 294 -2.67 -12.34 -18.82
N MET A 295 -1.99 -11.55 -19.59
CA MET A 295 -2.44 -11.28 -20.95
C MET A 295 -1.36 -11.63 -21.98
N PRO A 296 -1.75 -12.06 -23.18
CA PRO A 296 -0.79 -12.26 -24.26
C PRO A 296 -0.09 -10.94 -24.60
N PHE A 297 1.15 -11.03 -25.09
CA PHE A 297 2.01 -9.89 -25.45
C PHE A 297 1.45 -9.06 -26.64
N LYS A 298 0.23 -8.55 -26.54
CA LYS A 298 -0.36 -7.61 -27.49
C LYS A 298 -0.22 -6.19 -26.93
N SER A 299 0.54 -5.35 -27.60
CA SER A 299 0.94 -4.03 -27.08
C SER A 299 0.08 -2.87 -27.59
N ARG A 300 -0.85 -3.11 -28.47
CA ARG A 300 -1.69 -2.07 -29.07
C ARG A 300 -3.16 -2.48 -29.14
N GLY A 301 -4.03 -1.49 -29.04
CA GLY A 301 -5.46 -1.61 -29.24
C GLY A 301 -6.03 -0.34 -29.81
N VAL A 302 -7.28 -0.42 -30.27
CA VAL A 302 -8.09 0.74 -30.70
C VAL A 302 -9.34 0.78 -29.87
N GLY A 303 -9.67 1.94 -29.33
CA GLY A 303 -10.94 2.19 -28.66
C GLY A 303 -12.08 2.11 -29.68
N PHE A 304 -13.18 1.41 -29.33
CA PHE A 304 -14.34 1.30 -30.21
C PHE A 304 -15.65 1.48 -29.46
N GLY A 305 -16.64 1.98 -30.19
CA GLY A 305 -17.95 2.31 -29.63
C GLY A 305 -17.98 3.71 -28.99
N LEU A 306 -19.14 4.38 -29.08
CA LEU A 306 -19.34 5.76 -28.62
C LEU A 306 -19.17 5.91 -27.09
N SER A 307 -19.26 4.82 -26.34
CA SER A 307 -19.09 4.77 -24.87
C SER A 307 -17.68 4.31 -24.47
N ALA A 308 -16.69 4.38 -25.37
CA ALA A 308 -15.32 4.04 -25.07
C ALA A 308 -14.65 5.17 -24.27
N PHE A 309 -14.55 4.99 -22.96
CA PHE A 309 -13.88 5.94 -22.06
C PHE A 309 -12.66 5.33 -21.42
N MET A 310 -11.68 6.20 -21.16
CA MET A 310 -10.54 5.91 -20.30
C MET A 310 -10.82 6.46 -18.90
N HIS A 311 -10.53 5.67 -17.88
CA HIS A 311 -10.82 5.94 -16.49
C HIS A 311 -9.53 6.07 -15.65
N GLN A 312 -9.62 6.78 -14.53
CA GLN A 312 -8.51 6.98 -13.60
C GLN A 312 -8.16 5.70 -12.80
N GLN A 313 -9.14 4.82 -12.60
CA GLN A 313 -9.01 3.53 -11.92
C GLN A 313 -9.64 2.44 -12.79
N PRO A 314 -9.31 1.15 -12.57
CA PRO A 314 -9.97 0.03 -13.26
C PRO A 314 -11.38 -0.21 -12.71
N SER A 315 -12.24 0.77 -12.87
CA SER A 315 -13.63 0.77 -12.42
C SER A 315 -14.48 1.74 -13.23
N ALA A 316 -15.66 1.30 -13.64
CA ALA A 316 -16.63 2.11 -14.36
C ALA A 316 -17.19 3.29 -13.52
N SER A 317 -17.13 3.20 -12.19
CA SER A 317 -17.54 4.27 -11.27
C SER A 317 -16.44 5.29 -11.01
N SER A 318 -15.23 5.08 -11.50
CA SER A 318 -14.14 6.04 -11.32
C SER A 318 -14.24 7.22 -12.30
N VAL A 319 -13.47 8.26 -12.02
CA VAL A 319 -13.40 9.45 -12.87
C VAL A 319 -13.04 9.06 -14.30
N SER A 320 -13.87 9.45 -15.25
CA SER A 320 -13.59 9.35 -16.68
C SER A 320 -12.59 10.45 -17.06
N LEU A 321 -11.47 10.07 -17.66
CA LEU A 321 -10.42 11.00 -18.07
C LEU A 321 -10.70 11.60 -19.44
N ARG A 322 -11.08 10.75 -20.41
CA ARG A 322 -11.45 11.16 -21.78
C ARG A 322 -12.14 10.02 -22.55
N THR A 323 -12.80 10.36 -23.65
CA THR A 323 -13.21 9.38 -24.67
C THR A 323 -11.98 8.90 -25.43
N ILE A 324 -11.99 7.61 -25.80
CA ILE A 324 -10.93 6.95 -26.56
C ILE A 324 -11.46 6.32 -27.86
N TYR A 325 -12.60 6.79 -28.35
CA TYR A 325 -13.18 6.30 -29.60
C TYR A 325 -12.20 6.52 -30.76
N GLU A 326 -11.87 5.44 -31.48
CA GLU A 326 -10.89 5.39 -32.57
C GLU A 326 -9.44 5.75 -32.20
N ASP A 327 -9.16 6.03 -30.91
CA ASP A 327 -7.77 6.27 -30.47
C ASP A 327 -6.95 4.99 -30.55
N THR A 328 -5.73 5.11 -31.06
CA THR A 328 -4.73 4.05 -30.91
C THR A 328 -4.12 4.10 -29.52
N LEU A 329 -4.18 2.99 -28.83
CA LEU A 329 -3.76 2.85 -27.44
C LEU A 329 -2.55 1.92 -27.37
N GLN A 330 -1.54 2.31 -26.61
CA GLN A 330 -0.51 1.40 -26.12
C GLN A 330 -1.06 0.67 -24.89
N ILE A 331 -1.06 -0.66 -24.90
CA ILE A 331 -1.46 -1.48 -23.75
C ILE A 331 -0.20 -1.81 -22.99
N ILE A 332 -0.13 -1.35 -21.73
CA ILE A 332 1.03 -1.47 -20.88
C ILE A 332 0.81 -2.45 -19.72
N GLY A 333 -0.45 -2.76 -19.39
CA GLY A 333 -0.78 -3.70 -18.32
C GLY A 333 -2.23 -4.16 -18.38
N ASN A 334 -2.59 -5.01 -17.42
CA ASN A 334 -3.92 -5.59 -17.28
C ASN A 334 -4.29 -5.74 -15.81
N SER A 335 -5.37 -5.09 -15.40
CA SER A 335 -5.99 -5.25 -14.09
C SER A 335 -7.38 -5.88 -14.26
N ASN A 336 -7.44 -7.22 -14.20
CA ASN A 336 -8.64 -8.03 -14.44
C ASN A 336 -9.33 -7.71 -15.79
N ASP A 337 -10.51 -7.10 -15.78
CA ASP A 337 -11.27 -6.75 -17.00
C ASP A 337 -10.87 -5.40 -17.61
N TRP A 338 -9.80 -4.78 -17.12
CA TRP A 338 -9.34 -3.47 -17.54
C TRP A 338 -7.93 -3.51 -18.10
N TYR A 339 -7.74 -2.97 -19.30
CA TYR A 339 -6.41 -2.68 -19.82
C TYR A 339 -5.88 -1.38 -19.21
N HIS A 340 -4.64 -1.40 -18.73
CA HIS A 340 -3.88 -0.18 -18.49
C HIS A 340 -3.33 0.29 -19.81
N VAL A 341 -3.74 1.47 -20.21
CA VAL A 341 -3.47 2.01 -21.55
C VAL A 341 -2.78 3.36 -21.47
N ARG A 342 -2.01 3.67 -22.51
CA ARG A 342 -1.42 4.98 -22.72
C ARG A 342 -1.75 5.47 -24.13
N THR A 343 -2.21 6.72 -24.22
CA THR A 343 -2.54 7.38 -25.49
C THR A 343 -1.29 7.94 -26.17
N ALA A 344 -1.37 8.34 -27.43
CA ALA A 344 -0.27 8.93 -28.18
C ALA A 344 0.27 10.24 -27.55
N ASP A 345 -0.59 11.01 -26.91
CA ASP A 345 -0.24 12.21 -26.13
C ASP A 345 0.21 11.92 -24.69
N SER A 346 0.51 10.64 -24.42
CA SER A 346 1.11 10.15 -23.17
C SER A 346 0.18 10.15 -21.94
N LEU A 347 -1.12 10.32 -22.09
CA LEU A 347 -2.06 10.18 -20.99
C LEU A 347 -2.23 8.68 -20.62
N ALA A 348 -2.06 8.34 -19.36
CA ALA A 348 -2.28 6.98 -18.84
C ALA A 348 -3.63 6.86 -18.14
N GLY A 349 -4.24 5.67 -18.24
CA GLY A 349 -5.50 5.34 -17.58
C GLY A 349 -5.94 3.92 -17.88
N PHE A 350 -7.18 3.60 -17.51
CA PHE A 350 -7.75 2.27 -17.68
C PHE A 350 -8.92 2.29 -18.66
N ALA A 351 -8.93 1.32 -19.57
CA ALA A 351 -10.03 1.09 -20.50
C ALA A 351 -10.57 -0.32 -20.30
N HIS A 352 -11.90 -0.46 -20.19
CA HIS A 352 -12.52 -1.77 -20.06
C HIS A 352 -12.30 -2.60 -21.34
N LYS A 353 -12.05 -3.90 -21.20
CA LYS A 353 -11.76 -4.80 -22.33
C LYS A 353 -12.84 -4.79 -23.42
N SER A 354 -14.10 -4.60 -23.04
CA SER A 354 -15.23 -4.56 -23.98
C SER A 354 -15.23 -3.36 -24.93
N VAL A 355 -14.42 -2.33 -24.67
CA VAL A 355 -14.33 -1.12 -25.52
C VAL A 355 -12.96 -0.95 -26.17
N VAL A 356 -12.10 -1.99 -26.10
CA VAL A 356 -10.76 -1.99 -26.72
C VAL A 356 -10.62 -3.21 -27.61
N ARG A 357 -10.42 -2.99 -28.90
CA ARG A 357 -10.06 -4.04 -29.86
C ARG A 357 -8.55 -4.15 -29.95
N LEU A 358 -8.00 -5.30 -29.60
CA LEU A 358 -6.57 -5.56 -29.72
C LEU A 358 -6.15 -5.63 -31.19
N ILE A 359 -5.01 -5.02 -31.53
CA ILE A 359 -4.41 -5.05 -32.86
C ILE A 359 -3.19 -5.97 -32.77
N GLU A 360 -3.09 -6.90 -33.73
CA GLU A 360 -1.86 -7.66 -33.93
C GLU A 360 -0.84 -6.77 -34.63
N ILE A 361 0.31 -6.63 -34.05
CA ILE A 361 1.46 -6.06 -34.76
C ILE A 361 2.02 -7.22 -35.56
N ASN A 362 1.73 -7.27 -36.87
CA ASN A 362 2.47 -8.15 -37.74
C ASN A 362 3.95 -7.76 -37.62
N SER A 363 4.73 -8.63 -37.02
CA SER A 363 6.20 -8.55 -37.04
C SER A 363 6.70 -8.96 -38.41
N SER A 364 6.33 -8.18 -39.42
CA SER A 364 6.91 -8.29 -40.75
C SER A 364 7.49 -6.94 -41.09
N THR A 365 8.77 -6.80 -40.75
CA THR A 365 9.82 -6.19 -41.57
C THR A 365 11.09 -5.98 -40.75
N HIS A 366 12.05 -6.83 -41.08
CA HIS A 366 13.51 -6.76 -40.95
C HIS A 366 14.17 -6.68 -39.55
#